data_9f6102e6cabbfb321519f343c52be8fd
#
_entry.id   9f6102e6cabbfb321519f343c52be8fd
#
_cell.length_a   1.000
_cell.length_b   1.000
_cell.length_c   1.000
_cell.angle_alpha   90.00
_cell.angle_beta   90.00
_cell.angle_gamma   90.00
#
_symmetry.space_group_name_H-M   'P 1'
#
loop_
_entity.id
_entity.type
_entity.pdbx_description
1 polymer ?
#
loop_
_entity_poly.entity_id
_entity_poly.type
_entity_poly.pdbx_seq_one_letter_code
_entity_poly.pdbx_strand_id
1 'polypeptide(L)'
;MIIPWLDCASLAIRWLHLAAGIAWIGTSFYFIWLDRSLRARENLPKGVQGESWSVHGGGFYNVQKYAVAPGAMPDDLHWFKYEAYFTWLSGFALLIVLYYFGASTYLIDSTRADLTPTMAIGISVAFLIGDRKSVV
;
A
#
# COMPACT_ATOMS: atom_id res chain seq x y z
N MET A 1 -31.21 12.13 4.45
CA MET A 1 -31.40 11.76 3.01
C MET A 1 -30.34 10.73 2.66
N ILE A 2 -30.75 9.50 2.42
CA ILE A 2 -29.84 8.42 1.99
C ILE A 2 -29.44 8.75 0.56
N ILE A 3 -28.12 8.86 0.32
CA ILE A 3 -27.59 9.12 -1.02
C ILE A 3 -27.06 7.78 -1.55
N PRO A 4 -27.86 7.00 -2.33
CA PRO A 4 -27.51 5.62 -2.66
C PRO A 4 -26.19 5.47 -3.40
N TRP A 5 -25.78 6.50 -4.15
CA TRP A 5 -24.49 6.48 -4.86
C TRP A 5 -23.29 6.56 -3.92
N LEU A 6 -23.41 7.23 -2.75
CA LEU A 6 -22.33 7.26 -1.74
C LEU A 6 -22.12 5.89 -1.11
N ASP A 7 -23.20 5.14 -0.88
CA ASP A 7 -23.10 3.79 -0.34
C ASP A 7 -22.43 2.85 -1.34
N CYS A 8 -22.83 2.94 -2.63
CA CYS A 8 -22.17 2.20 -3.70
C CYS A 8 -20.69 2.58 -3.87
N ALA A 9 -20.38 3.87 -3.83
CA ALA A 9 -19.00 4.36 -3.93
C ALA A 9 -18.16 3.88 -2.72
N SER A 10 -18.72 3.98 -1.52
CA SER A 10 -18.07 3.48 -0.29
C SER A 10 -17.75 1.99 -0.40
N LEU A 11 -18.71 1.18 -0.85
CA LEU A 11 -18.51 -0.26 -1.02
C LEU A 11 -17.42 -0.55 -2.06
N ALA A 12 -17.47 0.09 -3.22
CA ALA A 12 -16.48 -0.11 -4.28
C ALA A 12 -15.06 0.28 -3.85
N ILE A 13 -14.92 1.43 -3.16
CA ILE A 13 -13.61 1.89 -2.68
C ILE A 13 -13.08 0.99 -1.54
N ARG A 14 -13.94 0.46 -0.66
CA ARG A 14 -13.55 -0.53 0.36
C ARG A 14 -12.97 -1.79 -0.28
N TRP A 15 -13.62 -2.32 -1.31
CA TRP A 15 -13.10 -3.47 -2.05
C TRP A 15 -11.77 -3.17 -2.73
N LEU A 16 -11.65 -2.01 -3.36
CA LEU A 16 -10.40 -1.58 -3.98
C LEU A 16 -9.28 -1.45 -2.94
N HIS A 17 -9.57 -0.82 -1.79
CA HIS A 17 -8.59 -0.64 -0.71
C HIS A 17 -8.15 -1.99 -0.13
N LEU A 18 -9.09 -2.89 0.10
CA LEU A 18 -8.79 -4.24 0.58
C LEU A 18 -7.91 -5.01 -0.43
N ALA A 19 -8.26 -5.00 -1.71
CA ALA A 19 -7.49 -5.67 -2.75
C ALA A 19 -6.07 -5.09 -2.89
N ALA A 20 -5.95 -3.76 -2.89
CA ALA A 20 -4.65 -3.08 -2.93
C ALA A 20 -3.80 -3.39 -1.69
N GLY A 21 -4.41 -3.39 -0.50
CA GLY A 21 -3.74 -3.75 0.75
C GLY A 21 -3.26 -5.19 0.78
N ILE A 22 -4.06 -6.14 0.28
CA ILE A 22 -3.66 -7.54 0.15
C ILE A 22 -2.47 -7.66 -0.80
N ALA A 23 -2.49 -6.98 -1.95
CA ALA A 23 -1.40 -6.99 -2.90
C ALA A 23 -0.11 -6.43 -2.27
N TRP A 24 -0.19 -5.28 -1.58
CA TRP A 24 0.95 -4.66 -0.92
C TRP A 24 1.53 -5.54 0.20
N ILE A 25 0.70 -6.07 1.08
CA ILE A 25 1.14 -6.98 2.16
C ILE A 25 1.71 -8.27 1.56
N GLY A 26 1.04 -8.82 0.54
CA GLY A 26 1.47 -10.06 -0.12
C GLY A 26 2.86 -9.93 -0.75
N THR A 27 3.13 -8.85 -1.49
CA THR A 27 4.46 -8.59 -2.07
C THR A 27 5.51 -8.37 -0.99
N SER A 28 5.17 -7.68 0.11
CA SER A 28 6.08 -7.47 1.23
C SER A 28 6.50 -8.80 1.88
N PHE A 29 5.55 -9.68 2.16
CA PHE A 29 5.83 -11.02 2.70
C PHE A 29 6.59 -11.89 1.70
N TYR A 30 6.27 -11.80 0.40
CA TYR A 30 7.00 -12.50 -0.64
C TYR A 30 8.49 -12.12 -0.63
N PHE A 31 8.84 -10.84 -0.56
CA PHE A 31 10.23 -10.41 -0.54
C PHE A 31 10.95 -10.77 0.77
N ILE A 32 10.26 -10.74 1.92
CA ILE A 32 10.82 -11.24 3.18
C ILE A 32 11.15 -12.73 3.08
N TRP A 33 10.24 -13.52 2.51
CA TRP A 33 10.48 -14.95 2.27
C TRP A 33 11.61 -15.16 1.27
N LEU A 34 11.60 -14.44 0.16
CA LEU A 34 12.61 -14.52 -0.90
C LEU A 34 14.01 -14.26 -0.34
N ASP A 35 14.19 -13.18 0.43
CA ASP A 35 15.49 -12.85 1.03
C ASP A 35 16.02 -13.96 1.95
N ARG A 36 15.13 -14.64 2.65
CA ARG A 36 15.50 -15.77 3.52
C ARG A 36 15.72 -17.08 2.75
N SER A 37 15.17 -17.22 1.56
CA SER A 37 15.26 -18.41 0.72
C SER A 37 16.46 -18.40 -0.22
N LEU A 38 17.15 -17.27 -0.36
CA LEU A 38 18.34 -17.16 -1.20
C LEU A 38 19.44 -18.12 -0.76
N ARG A 39 20.05 -18.80 -1.74
CA ARG A 39 21.19 -19.71 -1.52
C ARG A 39 22.35 -19.29 -2.40
N ALA A 40 23.51 -19.13 -1.78
CA ALA A 40 24.76 -18.99 -2.52
C ALA A 40 25.12 -20.32 -3.19
N ARG A 41 25.54 -20.27 -4.46
CA ARG A 41 26.03 -21.42 -5.22
C ARG A 41 27.31 -21.04 -5.97
N GLU A 42 28.11 -22.04 -6.30
CA GLU A 42 29.43 -21.84 -6.88
C GLU A 42 29.45 -21.18 -8.26
N ASN A 43 28.37 -21.37 -9.07
CA ASN A 43 28.30 -20.91 -10.45
C ASN A 43 27.37 -19.71 -10.68
N LEU A 44 27.20 -18.86 -9.67
CA LEU A 44 26.37 -17.65 -9.82
C LEU A 44 27.08 -16.58 -10.64
N PRO A 45 26.34 -15.79 -11.44
CA PRO A 45 26.89 -14.65 -12.14
C PRO A 45 27.59 -13.66 -11.19
N LYS A 46 28.59 -12.96 -11.71
CA LYS A 46 29.34 -11.97 -10.91
C LYS A 46 28.41 -10.88 -10.35
N GLY A 47 28.49 -10.66 -9.04
CA GLY A 47 27.66 -9.68 -8.34
C GLY A 47 26.35 -10.23 -7.77
N VAL A 48 25.99 -11.47 -8.05
CA VAL A 48 24.83 -12.14 -7.45
C VAL A 48 25.17 -12.65 -6.07
N GLN A 49 24.38 -12.26 -5.06
CA GLN A 49 24.51 -12.71 -3.67
C GLN A 49 23.96 -14.12 -3.45
N GLY A 50 22.93 -14.48 -4.20
CA GLY A 50 22.26 -15.76 -4.10
C GLY A 50 21.08 -15.85 -5.04
N GLU A 51 20.60 -17.08 -5.21
CA GLU A 51 19.40 -17.40 -6.00
C GLU A 51 18.37 -18.17 -5.19
N SER A 52 17.13 -18.04 -5.59
CA SER A 52 16.02 -18.85 -5.10
C SER A 52 15.25 -19.45 -6.25
N TRP A 53 14.98 -20.74 -6.18
CA TRP A 53 14.13 -21.45 -7.12
C TRP A 53 12.75 -21.70 -6.50
N SER A 54 11.72 -21.42 -7.27
CA SER A 54 10.33 -21.63 -6.86
C SER A 54 9.51 -22.24 -7.97
N VAL A 55 8.41 -22.89 -7.60
CA VAL A 55 7.44 -23.46 -8.54
C VAL A 55 6.09 -22.80 -8.27
N HIS A 56 5.45 -22.28 -9.30
CA HIS A 56 4.11 -21.74 -9.24
C HIS A 56 3.37 -21.95 -10.54
N GLY A 57 2.10 -22.43 -10.47
CA GLY A 57 1.28 -22.67 -11.66
C GLY A 57 1.91 -23.62 -12.69
N GLY A 58 2.75 -24.59 -12.26
CA GLY A 58 3.46 -25.52 -13.14
C GLY A 58 4.73 -24.96 -13.77
N GLY A 59 5.06 -23.69 -13.56
CA GLY A 59 6.29 -23.06 -14.03
C GLY A 59 7.40 -23.04 -12.96
N PHE A 60 8.65 -23.12 -13.41
CA PHE A 60 9.85 -22.99 -12.58
C PHE A 60 10.39 -21.58 -12.70
N TYR A 61 10.61 -20.92 -11.55
CA TYR A 61 11.10 -19.54 -11.48
C TYR A 61 12.44 -19.52 -10.76
N ASN A 62 13.41 -18.83 -11.35
CA ASN A 62 14.69 -18.52 -10.71
C ASN A 62 14.79 -17.04 -10.48
N VAL A 63 14.98 -16.63 -9.23
CA VAL A 63 15.18 -15.24 -8.86
C VAL A 63 16.58 -15.08 -8.29
N GLN A 64 17.33 -14.13 -8.83
CA GLN A 64 18.69 -13.80 -8.42
C GLN A 64 18.72 -12.41 -7.79
N LYS A 65 19.36 -12.29 -6.63
CA LYS A 65 19.55 -11.01 -5.94
C LYS A 65 20.98 -10.50 -6.15
N TYR A 66 21.09 -9.32 -6.72
CA TYR A 66 22.36 -8.64 -6.89
C TYR A 66 22.69 -7.75 -5.69
N ALA A 67 23.97 -7.69 -5.29
CA ALA A 67 24.45 -6.80 -4.24
C ALA A 67 24.37 -5.32 -4.65
N VAL A 68 24.67 -5.07 -5.92
CA VAL A 68 24.61 -3.76 -6.59
C VAL A 68 23.96 -3.94 -7.94
N ALA A 69 23.43 -2.87 -8.52
CA ALA A 69 22.85 -2.93 -9.84
C ALA A 69 23.86 -3.50 -10.86
N PRO A 70 23.49 -4.52 -11.66
CA PRO A 70 24.37 -5.03 -12.72
C PRO A 70 24.62 -3.94 -13.77
N GLY A 71 25.76 -4.04 -14.45
CA GLY A 71 26.17 -3.04 -15.45
C GLY A 71 25.23 -2.96 -16.68
N ALA A 72 24.45 -4.01 -16.94
CA ALA A 72 23.38 -4.03 -17.94
C ALA A 72 22.07 -4.37 -17.23
N MET A 73 21.13 -3.42 -17.23
CA MET A 73 19.79 -3.59 -16.71
C MET A 73 18.80 -3.67 -17.88
N PRO A 74 17.72 -4.47 -17.76
CA PRO A 74 16.64 -4.41 -18.75
C PRO A 74 15.92 -3.06 -18.69
N ASP A 75 15.38 -2.62 -19.82
CA ASP A 75 14.63 -1.37 -19.90
C ASP A 75 13.32 -1.45 -19.11
N ASP A 76 12.72 -2.63 -19.06
CA ASP A 76 11.48 -2.88 -18.33
C ASP A 76 11.77 -3.39 -16.91
N LEU A 77 11.57 -2.51 -15.93
CA LEU A 77 11.66 -2.82 -14.51
C LEU A 77 10.30 -2.73 -13.84
N HIS A 78 9.87 -3.80 -13.17
CA HIS A 78 8.67 -3.74 -12.35
C HIS A 78 8.98 -3.13 -10.97
N TRP A 79 8.27 -2.06 -10.64
CA TRP A 79 8.41 -1.36 -9.37
C TRP A 79 7.27 -1.70 -8.42
N PHE A 80 7.53 -2.48 -7.40
CA PHE A 80 6.56 -2.89 -6.37
C PHE A 80 6.06 -1.76 -5.45
N LYS A 81 6.39 -0.52 -5.75
CA LYS A 81 5.88 0.66 -5.02
C LYS A 81 4.43 1.01 -5.34
N TYR A 82 3.92 0.57 -6.49
CA TYR A 82 2.57 0.95 -6.93
C TYR A 82 1.48 0.35 -6.06
N GLU A 83 1.68 -0.83 -5.50
CA GLU A 83 0.75 -1.46 -4.56
C GLU A 83 0.57 -0.60 -3.31
N ALA A 84 1.65 -0.05 -2.77
CA ALA A 84 1.61 0.87 -1.64
C ALA A 84 0.89 2.18 -2.00
N TYR A 85 1.17 2.75 -3.19
CA TYR A 85 0.48 3.97 -3.65
C TYR A 85 -1.02 3.75 -3.83
N PHE A 86 -1.45 2.64 -4.45
CA PHE A 86 -2.87 2.34 -4.60
C PHE A 86 -3.55 2.11 -3.26
N THR A 87 -2.89 1.47 -2.31
CA THR A 87 -3.40 1.32 -0.95
C THR A 87 -3.58 2.67 -0.28
N TRP A 88 -2.58 3.56 -0.36
CA TRP A 88 -2.68 4.89 0.21
C TRP A 88 -3.78 5.74 -0.44
N LEU A 89 -3.83 5.79 -1.77
CA LEU A 89 -4.82 6.57 -2.53
C LEU A 89 -6.26 6.10 -2.24
N SER A 90 -6.48 4.79 -2.23
CA SER A 90 -7.80 4.23 -1.93
C SER A 90 -8.21 4.45 -0.47
N GLY A 91 -7.26 4.38 0.47
CA GLY A 91 -7.47 4.72 1.88
C GLY A 91 -7.84 6.19 2.07
N PHE A 92 -7.16 7.09 1.35
CA PHE A 92 -7.48 8.51 1.36
C PHE A 92 -8.85 8.80 0.74
N ALA A 93 -9.21 8.11 -0.35
CA ALA A 93 -10.56 8.19 -0.92
C ALA A 93 -11.64 7.72 0.07
N LEU A 94 -11.38 6.65 0.84
CA LEU A 94 -12.28 6.18 1.89
C LEU A 94 -12.41 7.22 3.02
N LEU A 95 -11.33 7.84 3.43
CA LEU A 95 -11.36 8.92 4.42
C LEU A 95 -12.31 10.04 3.99
N ILE A 96 -12.22 10.46 2.72
CA ILE A 96 -13.10 11.50 2.17
C ILE A 96 -14.55 11.03 2.17
N VAL A 97 -14.82 9.86 1.57
CA VAL A 97 -16.19 9.37 1.36
C VAL A 97 -16.89 9.08 2.69
N LEU A 98 -16.21 8.45 3.64
CA LEU A 98 -16.82 8.06 4.92
C LEU A 98 -16.84 9.21 5.93
N TYR A 99 -15.69 9.83 6.13
CA TYR A 99 -15.53 10.76 7.24
C TYR A 99 -15.78 12.22 6.87
N TYR A 100 -15.45 12.65 5.65
CA TYR A 100 -15.65 14.05 5.28
C TYR A 100 -17.05 14.29 4.75
N PHE A 101 -17.59 13.42 3.89
CA PHE A 101 -19.01 13.51 3.50
C PHE A 101 -19.97 13.11 4.62
N GLY A 102 -19.55 12.22 5.52
CA GLY A 102 -20.30 11.79 6.69
C GLY A 102 -19.84 12.42 8.00
N ALA A 103 -19.27 13.64 7.98
CA ALA A 103 -18.58 14.23 9.14
C ALA A 103 -19.47 14.33 10.37
N SER A 104 -20.75 14.69 10.20
CA SER A 104 -21.71 14.78 11.29
C SER A 104 -22.00 13.46 12.00
N THR A 105 -21.81 12.33 11.29
CA THR A 105 -22.12 10.99 11.79
C THR A 105 -20.88 10.26 12.30
N TYR A 106 -19.73 10.42 11.61
CA TYR A 106 -18.55 9.59 11.87
C TYR A 106 -17.36 10.36 12.45
N LEU A 107 -17.31 11.68 12.31
CA LEU A 107 -16.18 12.49 12.74
C LEU A 107 -16.48 13.32 14.01
N ILE A 108 -17.77 13.64 14.26
CA ILE A 108 -18.20 14.48 15.36
C ILE A 108 -18.93 13.65 16.42
N ASP A 109 -18.50 13.79 17.66
CA ASP A 109 -19.21 13.32 18.84
C ASP A 109 -19.61 14.54 19.68
N SER A 110 -20.89 14.92 19.59
CA SER A 110 -21.44 16.07 20.30
C SER A 110 -21.41 15.93 21.84
N THR A 111 -21.19 14.70 22.35
CA THR A 111 -21.03 14.49 23.81
C THR A 111 -19.63 14.87 24.30
N ARG A 112 -18.66 14.96 23.37
CA ARG A 112 -17.26 15.24 23.67
C ARG A 112 -16.86 16.68 23.35
N ALA A 113 -17.32 17.20 22.21
CA ALA A 113 -17.00 18.56 21.78
C ALA A 113 -18.02 19.09 20.78
N ASP A 114 -18.42 20.34 20.94
CA ASP A 114 -19.26 21.05 19.97
C ASP A 114 -18.40 21.52 18.77
N LEU A 115 -18.20 20.63 17.83
CA LEU A 115 -17.45 20.93 16.61
C LEU A 115 -18.39 21.05 15.41
N THR A 116 -18.16 22.02 14.58
CA THR A 116 -18.81 22.05 13.25
C THR A 116 -18.12 21.06 12.31
N PRO A 117 -18.82 20.52 11.28
CA PRO A 117 -18.20 19.63 10.31
C PRO A 117 -16.93 20.21 9.68
N THR A 118 -16.94 21.51 9.37
CA THR A 118 -15.77 22.18 8.78
C THR A 118 -14.58 22.23 9.74
N MET A 119 -14.82 22.48 11.03
CA MET A 119 -13.76 22.47 12.05
C MET A 119 -13.19 21.06 12.24
N ALA A 120 -14.04 20.04 12.33
CA ALA A 120 -13.60 18.66 12.50
C ALA A 120 -12.76 18.18 11.31
N ILE A 121 -13.18 18.48 10.07
CA ILE A 121 -12.42 18.19 8.86
C ILE A 121 -11.10 18.97 8.88
N GLY A 122 -11.11 20.26 9.22
CA GLY A 122 -9.90 21.08 9.31
C GLY A 122 -8.87 20.54 10.28
N ILE A 123 -9.29 20.09 11.46
CA ILE A 123 -8.44 19.43 12.46
C ILE A 123 -7.85 18.13 11.88
N SER A 124 -8.67 17.27 11.26
CA SER A 124 -8.22 16.03 10.64
C SER A 124 -7.15 16.28 9.58
N VAL A 125 -7.36 17.26 8.68
CA VAL A 125 -6.39 17.64 7.65
C VAL A 125 -5.11 18.20 8.27
N ALA A 126 -5.22 19.01 9.33
CA ALA A 126 -4.06 19.56 10.02
C ALA A 126 -3.17 18.45 10.63
N PHE A 127 -3.78 17.41 11.23
CA PHE A 127 -3.05 16.26 11.73
C PHE A 127 -2.37 15.48 10.60
N LEU A 128 -3.05 15.22 9.49
CA LEU A 128 -2.47 14.52 8.33
C LEU A 128 -1.26 15.26 7.74
N ILE A 129 -1.32 16.60 7.69
CA ILE A 129 -0.20 17.42 7.19
C ILE A 129 0.91 17.51 8.24
N GLY A 130 0.56 17.60 9.53
CA GLY A 130 1.50 17.73 10.63
C GLY A 130 2.32 16.47 10.86
N ASP A 131 1.69 15.30 10.79
CA ASP A 131 2.32 13.99 10.97
C ASP A 131 3.42 13.73 9.93
N ARG A 132 3.24 14.20 8.70
CA ARG A 132 4.24 14.06 7.63
C ARG A 132 5.58 14.73 7.96
N LYS A 133 5.64 15.70 8.88
CA LYS A 133 6.87 16.39 9.28
C LYS A 133 7.65 15.66 10.35
N SER A 134 7.04 14.68 11.02
CA SER A 134 7.69 13.94 12.11
C SER A 134 8.50 12.72 11.64
N VAL A 135 8.47 12.40 10.34
CA VAL A 135 9.10 11.20 9.73
C VAL A 135 10.34 11.55 8.88
N VAL A 136 10.96 12.72 9.10
CA VAL A 136 12.22 13.11 8.46
C VAL A 136 13.35 13.07 9.45
#